data_07136ccd3b3e543df53be56ec3d1c28a
#
_entry.id   07136ccd3b3e543df53be56ec3d1c28a
#
_cell.length_a   1.000
_cell.length_b   1.000
_cell.length_c   1.000
_cell.angle_alpha   90.00
_cell.angle_beta   90.00
_cell.angle_gamma   90.00
#
_symmetry.space_group_name_H-M   'P 1'
#
loop_
_entity.id
_entity.type
_entity.pdbx_description
1 polymer ?
#
loop_
_entity_poly.entity_id
_entity_poly.type
_entity_poly.pdbx_seq_one_letter_code
_entity_poly.pdbx_strand_id
1 'polypeptide(L)'
;MSGRHNGRVAVVTGGANGIGRAYALRLAREGATVAILDRADGTDVVAQMEADGGKGLTVRVDLTDPAAVGAARDEVDMAVGRAHILINNAGVYPNQPFETLTVDDWRSIFATNVDTMFHATQAFLPGMKEHGWGRIVNMTSNAVDLVIPGFTHYIASKMAVIGLTRGLATELAGHGITVNAVAPSLVRTATTEAGPAVFFDVVPQMQAIKRVQLPDDLTGTMSFLASDDAAFITGQTFFVDGGLVRS
;
A
#
# COMPACT_ATOMS: atom_id res chain seq x y z
N MET A 1 18.45 14.13 -14.43
CA MET A 1 18.72 12.73 -14.00
C MET A 1 17.49 11.92 -14.36
N SER A 2 17.64 10.75 -14.99
CA SER A 2 16.48 9.87 -15.23
C SER A 2 15.98 9.39 -13.88
N GLY A 3 14.68 9.55 -13.61
CA GLY A 3 14.08 9.08 -12.36
C GLY A 3 14.12 7.55 -12.26
N ARG A 4 14.12 7.01 -11.05
CA ARG A 4 14.19 5.55 -10.76
C ARG A 4 13.07 4.77 -11.45
N HIS A 5 11.91 5.40 -11.70
CA HIS A 5 10.72 4.79 -12.28
C HIS A 5 10.32 5.34 -13.64
N ASN A 6 11.28 5.94 -14.38
CA ASN A 6 11.00 6.50 -15.69
C ASN A 6 10.38 5.47 -16.65
N GLY A 7 9.30 5.89 -17.31
CA GLY A 7 8.58 5.06 -18.28
C GLY A 7 7.72 3.95 -17.65
N ARG A 8 7.62 3.89 -16.32
CA ARG A 8 6.75 2.94 -15.61
C ARG A 8 5.38 3.56 -15.33
N VAL A 9 4.35 2.73 -15.39
CA VAL A 9 3.00 3.04 -14.90
C VAL A 9 2.86 2.42 -13.52
N ALA A 10 2.50 3.23 -12.53
CA ALA A 10 2.31 2.80 -11.15
C ALA A 10 0.85 3.01 -10.73
N VAL A 11 0.26 1.99 -10.12
CA VAL A 11 -1.08 2.04 -9.51
C VAL A 11 -0.94 2.09 -8.00
N VAL A 12 -1.60 3.05 -7.34
CA VAL A 12 -1.60 3.20 -5.89
C VAL A 12 -3.04 3.13 -5.39
N THR A 13 -3.39 2.08 -4.65
CA THR A 13 -4.71 1.97 -4.02
C THR A 13 -4.75 2.77 -2.71
N GLY A 14 -5.87 3.47 -2.45
CA GLY A 14 -5.95 4.37 -1.29
C GLY A 14 -4.99 5.55 -1.40
N GLY A 15 -4.75 6.05 -2.62
CA GLY A 15 -3.73 7.05 -2.94
C GLY A 15 -4.17 8.50 -2.75
N ALA A 16 -5.44 8.76 -2.46
CA ALA A 16 -5.94 10.13 -2.29
C ALA A 16 -5.47 10.78 -0.97
N ASN A 17 -5.09 9.99 0.03
CA ASN A 17 -4.77 10.50 1.36
C ASN A 17 -3.58 9.76 2.02
N GLY A 18 -3.06 10.35 3.10
CA GLY A 18 -2.14 9.72 4.05
C GLY A 18 -0.90 9.09 3.41
N ILE A 19 -0.63 7.83 3.73
CA ILE A 19 0.54 7.09 3.23
C ILE A 19 0.47 6.91 1.71
N GLY A 20 -0.72 6.55 1.19
CA GLY A 20 -0.91 6.35 -0.26
C GLY A 20 -0.62 7.61 -1.07
N ARG A 21 -1.05 8.79 -0.58
CA ARG A 21 -0.72 10.08 -1.16
C ARG A 21 0.79 10.31 -1.22
N ALA A 22 1.50 10.04 -0.14
CA ALA A 22 2.96 10.19 -0.10
C ALA A 22 3.65 9.25 -1.09
N TYR A 23 3.17 8.01 -1.21
CA TYR A 23 3.66 7.04 -2.18
C TYR A 23 3.43 7.50 -3.63
N ALA A 24 2.22 7.98 -3.93
CA ALA A 24 1.86 8.45 -5.25
C ALA A 24 2.74 9.64 -5.68
N LEU A 25 2.91 10.64 -4.81
CA LEU A 25 3.78 11.79 -5.06
C LEU A 25 5.25 11.38 -5.24
N ARG A 26 5.75 10.43 -4.43
CA ARG A 26 7.12 9.94 -4.54
C ARG A 26 7.39 9.25 -5.87
N LEU A 27 6.50 8.35 -6.29
CA LEU A 27 6.62 7.63 -7.57
C LEU A 27 6.59 8.60 -8.76
N ALA A 28 5.69 9.60 -8.73
CA ALA A 28 5.59 10.61 -9.77
C ALA A 28 6.89 11.45 -9.87
N ARG A 29 7.45 11.92 -8.74
CA ARG A 29 8.74 12.64 -8.71
C ARG A 29 9.91 11.80 -9.22
N GLU A 30 9.82 10.48 -9.11
CA GLU A 30 10.84 9.56 -9.62
C GLU A 30 10.54 9.08 -11.05
N GLY A 31 9.59 9.70 -11.75
CA GLY A 31 9.36 9.56 -13.20
C GLY A 31 8.28 8.53 -13.58
N ALA A 32 7.58 7.92 -12.64
CA ALA A 32 6.41 7.11 -12.97
C ALA A 32 5.23 7.97 -13.41
N THR A 33 4.38 7.43 -14.30
CA THR A 33 3.00 7.90 -14.46
C THR A 33 2.13 7.17 -13.44
N VAL A 34 1.44 7.91 -12.56
CA VAL A 34 0.76 7.32 -11.39
C VAL A 34 -0.75 7.35 -11.56
N ALA A 35 -1.41 6.20 -11.41
CA ALA A 35 -2.85 6.08 -11.30
C ALA A 35 -3.23 5.88 -9.82
N ILE A 36 -4.07 6.77 -9.28
CA ILE A 36 -4.64 6.66 -7.93
C ILE A 36 -6.00 5.98 -8.05
N LEU A 37 -6.19 4.89 -7.32
CA LEU A 37 -7.48 4.21 -7.16
C LEU A 37 -7.99 4.42 -5.73
N ASP A 38 -9.06 5.19 -5.56
CA ASP A 38 -9.61 5.51 -4.24
C ASP A 38 -11.13 5.73 -4.32
N ARG A 39 -11.83 5.62 -3.20
CA ARG A 39 -13.22 6.07 -3.06
C ARG A 39 -13.31 7.59 -2.90
N ALA A 40 -12.29 8.19 -2.30
CA ALA A 40 -12.14 9.63 -2.19
C ALA A 40 -11.64 10.24 -3.51
N ASP A 41 -11.88 11.53 -3.67
CA ASP A 41 -11.33 12.29 -4.80
C ASP A 41 -9.81 12.51 -4.60
N GLY A 42 -9.02 12.15 -5.60
CA GLY A 42 -7.57 12.32 -5.64
C GLY A 42 -7.09 13.46 -6.55
N THR A 43 -7.98 14.32 -7.00
CA THR A 43 -7.66 15.39 -7.97
C THR A 43 -6.61 16.37 -7.44
N ASP A 44 -6.61 16.68 -6.14
CA ASP A 44 -5.60 17.53 -5.50
C ASP A 44 -4.20 16.88 -5.51
N VAL A 45 -4.14 15.56 -5.38
CA VAL A 45 -2.88 14.81 -5.44
C VAL A 45 -2.33 14.81 -6.87
N VAL A 46 -3.19 14.63 -7.87
CA VAL A 46 -2.81 14.71 -9.29
C VAL A 46 -2.31 16.10 -9.62
N ALA A 47 -3.03 17.16 -9.19
CA ALA A 47 -2.59 18.54 -9.39
C ALA A 47 -1.21 18.82 -8.75
N GLN A 48 -0.93 18.24 -7.57
CA GLN A 48 0.38 18.34 -6.94
C GLN A 48 1.46 17.60 -7.73
N MET A 49 1.16 16.40 -8.26
CA MET A 49 2.10 15.69 -9.14
C MET A 49 2.48 16.51 -10.36
N GLU A 50 1.50 17.12 -11.02
CA GLU A 50 1.69 17.97 -12.20
C GLU A 50 2.51 19.21 -11.89
N ALA A 51 2.22 19.88 -10.75
CA ALA A 51 3.00 21.02 -10.27
C ALA A 51 4.47 20.67 -10.01
N ASP A 52 4.74 19.42 -9.57
CA ASP A 52 6.10 18.90 -9.37
C ASP A 52 6.74 18.34 -10.68
N GLY A 53 6.07 18.48 -11.84
CA GLY A 53 6.54 18.01 -13.14
C GLY A 53 6.32 16.52 -13.42
N GLY A 54 5.57 15.83 -12.59
CA GLY A 54 5.15 14.44 -12.78
C GLY A 54 3.87 14.30 -13.60
N LYS A 55 3.34 13.07 -13.68
CA LYS A 55 2.09 12.74 -14.38
C LYS A 55 1.24 11.82 -13.54
N GLY A 56 -0.07 12.02 -13.54
CA GLY A 56 -0.98 11.13 -12.83
C GLY A 56 -2.42 11.25 -13.30
N LEU A 57 -3.24 10.31 -12.84
CA LEU A 57 -4.69 10.36 -12.92
C LEU A 57 -5.30 9.79 -11.65
N THR A 58 -6.56 10.08 -11.41
CA THR A 58 -7.35 9.49 -10.33
C THR A 58 -8.56 8.79 -10.92
N VAL A 59 -8.82 7.58 -10.43
CA VAL A 59 -10.02 6.79 -10.78
C VAL A 59 -10.77 6.52 -9.48
N ARG A 60 -12.01 7.00 -9.40
CA ARG A 60 -12.85 6.79 -8.23
C ARG A 60 -13.47 5.39 -8.29
N VAL A 61 -13.12 4.53 -7.32
CA VAL A 61 -13.54 3.14 -7.32
C VAL A 61 -13.69 2.59 -5.89
N ASP A 62 -14.70 1.74 -5.69
CA ASP A 62 -14.77 0.87 -4.53
C ASP A 62 -13.99 -0.43 -4.82
N LEU A 63 -12.87 -0.59 -4.16
CA LEU A 63 -11.98 -1.74 -4.36
C LEU A 63 -12.54 -3.06 -3.79
N THR A 64 -13.64 -3.00 -3.01
CA THR A 64 -14.33 -4.21 -2.55
C THR A 64 -15.23 -4.82 -3.63
N ASP A 65 -15.53 -4.08 -4.70
CA ASP A 65 -16.27 -4.57 -5.86
C ASP A 65 -15.30 -4.98 -6.99
N PRO A 66 -15.14 -6.29 -7.27
CA PRO A 66 -14.21 -6.76 -8.30
C PRO A 66 -14.59 -6.30 -9.71
N ALA A 67 -15.87 -6.08 -10.01
CA ALA A 67 -16.30 -5.58 -11.31
C ALA A 67 -15.89 -4.11 -11.49
N ALA A 68 -16.05 -3.28 -10.45
CA ALA A 68 -15.60 -1.89 -10.44
C ALA A 68 -14.07 -1.80 -10.58
N VAL A 69 -13.32 -2.70 -9.92
CA VAL A 69 -11.85 -2.76 -10.06
C VAL A 69 -11.44 -3.14 -11.49
N GLY A 70 -12.16 -4.07 -12.13
CA GLY A 70 -11.94 -4.43 -13.53
C GLY A 70 -12.15 -3.23 -14.47
N ALA A 71 -13.24 -2.48 -14.29
CA ALA A 71 -13.50 -1.26 -15.06
C ALA A 71 -12.43 -0.16 -14.83
N ALA A 72 -12.02 0.02 -13.57
CA ALA A 72 -10.95 0.96 -13.23
C ALA A 72 -9.61 0.59 -13.89
N ARG A 73 -9.29 -0.71 -13.96
CA ARG A 73 -8.12 -1.20 -14.69
C ARG A 73 -8.20 -0.84 -16.17
N ASP A 74 -9.33 -1.06 -16.81
CA ASP A 74 -9.52 -0.73 -18.23
C ASP A 74 -9.37 0.77 -18.50
N GLU A 75 -9.87 1.62 -17.60
CA GLU A 75 -9.68 3.07 -17.65
C GLU A 75 -8.19 3.46 -17.53
N VAL A 76 -7.46 2.87 -16.58
CA VAL A 76 -6.01 3.11 -16.42
C VAL A 76 -5.25 2.66 -17.67
N ASP A 77 -5.53 1.45 -18.17
CA ASP A 77 -4.84 0.88 -19.34
C ASP A 77 -5.04 1.74 -20.58
N MET A 78 -6.25 2.29 -20.79
CA MET A 78 -6.54 3.21 -21.89
C MET A 78 -5.86 4.57 -21.75
N ALA A 79 -5.80 5.12 -20.54
CA ALA A 79 -5.30 6.47 -20.32
C ALA A 79 -3.78 6.56 -20.28
N VAL A 80 -3.11 5.59 -19.65
CA VAL A 80 -1.65 5.67 -19.35
C VAL A 80 -0.89 4.38 -19.67
N GLY A 81 -1.59 3.34 -20.11
CA GLY A 81 -0.99 2.04 -20.40
C GLY A 81 -0.99 1.10 -19.20
N ARG A 82 -0.56 -0.15 -19.46
CA ARG A 82 -0.61 -1.24 -18.48
C ARG A 82 0.35 -1.02 -17.32
N ALA A 83 -0.11 -1.36 -16.13
CA ALA A 83 0.65 -1.19 -14.91
C ALA A 83 1.93 -2.05 -14.86
N HIS A 84 2.99 -1.44 -14.36
CA HIS A 84 4.27 -2.07 -14.01
C HIS A 84 4.42 -2.24 -12.50
N ILE A 85 3.87 -1.29 -11.73
CA ILE A 85 3.99 -1.21 -10.28
C ILE A 85 2.57 -1.17 -9.69
N LEU A 86 2.33 -1.99 -8.65
CA LEU A 86 1.09 -1.96 -7.86
C LEU A 86 1.43 -1.78 -6.39
N ILE A 87 0.94 -0.70 -5.80
CA ILE A 87 1.03 -0.44 -4.37
C ILE A 87 -0.34 -0.67 -3.74
N ASN A 88 -0.50 -1.81 -3.09
CA ASN A 88 -1.70 -2.18 -2.35
C ASN A 88 -1.67 -1.52 -0.96
N ASN A 89 -2.14 -0.27 -0.89
CA ASN A 89 -2.10 0.54 0.33
C ASN A 89 -3.48 0.73 0.97
N ALA A 90 -4.58 0.63 0.22
CA ALA A 90 -5.92 0.78 0.79
C ALA A 90 -6.15 -0.15 1.99
N GLY A 91 -6.73 0.38 3.06
CA GLY A 91 -6.99 -0.40 4.26
C GLY A 91 -7.54 0.45 5.41
N VAL A 92 -8.06 -0.24 6.42
CA VAL A 92 -8.64 0.34 7.65
C VAL A 92 -8.07 -0.38 8.89
N TYR A 93 -8.13 0.27 10.06
CA TYR A 93 -7.57 -0.24 11.32
C TYR A 93 -8.50 0.05 12.52
N PRO A 94 -9.75 -0.41 12.50
CA PRO A 94 -10.65 -0.22 13.64
C PRO A 94 -10.10 -0.91 14.89
N ASN A 95 -10.28 -0.27 16.05
CA ASN A 95 -10.01 -0.88 17.35
C ASN A 95 -11.34 -1.30 17.98
N GLN A 96 -11.48 -2.61 18.29
CA GLN A 96 -12.70 -3.17 18.88
C GLN A 96 -12.36 -4.40 19.70
N PRO A 97 -12.81 -4.50 20.97
CA PRO A 97 -12.62 -5.70 21.79
C PRO A 97 -13.22 -6.94 21.13
N PHE A 98 -12.54 -8.10 21.28
CA PHE A 98 -12.94 -9.34 20.61
C PHE A 98 -14.36 -9.79 20.98
N GLU A 99 -14.76 -9.64 22.24
CA GLU A 99 -16.08 -10.02 22.72
C GLU A 99 -17.24 -9.20 22.13
N THR A 100 -16.95 -8.04 21.54
CA THR A 100 -17.96 -7.20 20.89
C THR A 100 -17.91 -7.30 19.36
N LEU A 101 -16.92 -8.02 18.79
CA LEU A 101 -16.83 -8.22 17.35
C LEU A 101 -18.00 -9.05 16.82
N THR A 102 -18.68 -8.51 15.83
CA THR A 102 -19.68 -9.26 15.07
C THR A 102 -19.01 -10.00 13.88
N VAL A 103 -19.75 -10.95 13.32
CA VAL A 103 -19.32 -11.62 12.07
C VAL A 103 -19.19 -10.61 10.92
N ASP A 104 -20.03 -9.58 10.91
CA ASP A 104 -19.98 -8.54 9.86
C ASP A 104 -18.77 -7.61 10.03
N ASP A 105 -18.39 -7.25 11.26
CA ASP A 105 -17.13 -6.53 11.52
C ASP A 105 -15.92 -7.33 11.03
N TRP A 106 -15.90 -8.64 11.34
CA TRP A 106 -14.86 -9.55 10.87
C TRP A 106 -14.79 -9.60 9.34
N ARG A 107 -15.91 -9.78 8.66
CA ARG A 107 -15.97 -9.82 7.20
C ARG A 107 -15.57 -8.49 6.57
N SER A 108 -16.05 -7.38 7.12
CA SER A 108 -15.78 -6.04 6.63
C SER A 108 -14.30 -5.70 6.63
N ILE A 109 -13.55 -6.07 7.70
CA ILE A 109 -12.11 -5.80 7.73
C ILE A 109 -11.34 -6.65 6.74
N PHE A 110 -11.73 -7.92 6.54
CA PHE A 110 -11.11 -8.76 5.51
C PHE A 110 -11.44 -8.27 4.11
N ALA A 111 -12.69 -7.91 3.84
CA ALA A 111 -13.09 -7.33 2.56
C ALA A 111 -12.26 -6.09 2.22
N THR A 112 -12.02 -5.21 3.22
CA THR A 112 -11.27 -3.97 2.98
C THR A 112 -9.75 -4.17 2.96
N ASN A 113 -9.18 -4.99 3.84
CA ASN A 113 -7.73 -5.09 3.99
C ASN A 113 -7.10 -6.22 3.17
N VAL A 114 -7.88 -7.22 2.74
CA VAL A 114 -7.37 -8.41 2.05
C VAL A 114 -7.98 -8.53 0.66
N ASP A 115 -9.33 -8.54 0.55
CA ASP A 115 -9.99 -8.77 -0.74
C ASP A 115 -9.71 -7.64 -1.74
N THR A 116 -9.58 -6.38 -1.29
CA THR A 116 -9.18 -5.26 -2.15
C THR A 116 -7.80 -5.48 -2.79
N MET A 117 -6.83 -6.04 -2.02
CA MET A 117 -5.50 -6.37 -2.55
C MET A 117 -5.58 -7.52 -3.55
N PHE A 118 -6.40 -8.53 -3.26
CA PHE A 118 -6.64 -9.63 -4.17
C PHE A 118 -7.25 -9.13 -5.49
N HIS A 119 -8.32 -8.33 -5.43
CA HIS A 119 -8.99 -7.79 -6.62
C HIS A 119 -8.03 -6.93 -7.46
N ALA A 120 -7.31 -5.98 -6.84
CA ALA A 120 -6.37 -5.12 -7.54
C ALA A 120 -5.22 -5.94 -8.16
N THR A 121 -4.65 -6.88 -7.39
CA THR A 121 -3.58 -7.75 -7.92
C THR A 121 -4.08 -8.56 -9.11
N GLN A 122 -5.24 -9.19 -9.01
CA GLN A 122 -5.82 -10.00 -10.08
C GLN A 122 -6.10 -9.15 -11.33
N ALA A 123 -6.58 -7.92 -11.17
CA ALA A 123 -6.90 -7.03 -12.28
C ALA A 123 -5.65 -6.55 -13.04
N PHE A 124 -4.57 -6.17 -12.32
CA PHE A 124 -3.37 -5.59 -12.95
C PHE A 124 -2.28 -6.62 -13.30
N LEU A 125 -2.36 -7.83 -12.77
CA LEU A 125 -1.39 -8.91 -13.01
C LEU A 125 -1.20 -9.27 -14.50
N PRO A 126 -2.25 -9.34 -15.35
CA PRO A 126 -2.06 -9.67 -16.77
C PRO A 126 -1.11 -8.72 -17.49
N GLY A 127 -1.21 -7.41 -17.24
CA GLY A 127 -0.30 -6.42 -17.82
C GLY A 127 1.16 -6.62 -17.38
N MET A 128 1.39 -6.88 -16.09
CA MET A 128 2.73 -7.16 -15.57
C MET A 128 3.34 -8.44 -16.20
N LYS A 129 2.53 -9.48 -16.37
CA LYS A 129 2.99 -10.72 -17.03
C LYS A 129 3.37 -10.49 -18.49
N GLU A 130 2.61 -9.67 -19.21
CA GLU A 130 2.91 -9.32 -20.60
C GLU A 130 4.21 -8.51 -20.73
N HIS A 131 4.49 -7.61 -19.75
CA HIS A 131 5.77 -6.91 -19.70
C HIS A 131 6.95 -7.82 -19.34
N GLY A 132 6.71 -9.01 -18.75
CA GLY A 132 7.78 -9.83 -18.15
C GLY A 132 8.47 -9.11 -16.98
N TRP A 133 7.79 -8.13 -16.37
CA TRP A 133 8.29 -7.30 -15.29
C TRP A 133 7.13 -6.76 -14.44
N GLY A 134 7.27 -6.82 -13.14
CA GLY A 134 6.29 -6.25 -12.21
C GLY A 134 6.85 -6.08 -10.80
N ARG A 135 6.29 -5.12 -10.07
CA ARG A 135 6.59 -4.87 -8.66
C ARG A 135 5.29 -4.67 -7.90
N ILE A 136 5.02 -5.55 -6.94
CA ILE A 136 3.86 -5.46 -6.06
C ILE A 136 4.35 -5.21 -4.65
N VAL A 137 3.88 -4.12 -4.03
CA VAL A 137 4.18 -3.77 -2.65
C VAL A 137 2.88 -3.72 -1.85
N ASN A 138 2.76 -4.58 -0.87
CA ASN A 138 1.58 -4.71 -0.02
C ASN A 138 1.79 -4.02 1.32
N MET A 139 0.76 -3.32 1.83
CA MET A 139 0.82 -2.69 3.15
C MET A 139 0.29 -3.63 4.24
N THR A 140 1.21 -4.13 5.07
CA THR A 140 0.87 -4.82 6.33
C THR A 140 0.96 -3.84 7.51
N SER A 141 1.40 -4.25 8.67
CA SER A 141 1.58 -3.41 9.87
C SER A 141 2.54 -4.08 10.82
N ASN A 142 3.29 -3.32 11.62
CA ASN A 142 4.06 -3.85 12.73
C ASN A 142 3.19 -4.36 13.89
N ALA A 143 1.89 -4.03 13.90
CA ALA A 143 0.93 -4.57 14.87
C ALA A 143 0.86 -6.10 14.87
N VAL A 144 1.31 -6.78 13.80
CA VAL A 144 1.37 -8.24 13.71
C VAL A 144 2.32 -8.87 14.72
N ASP A 145 3.34 -8.12 15.17
CA ASP A 145 4.36 -8.57 16.15
C ASP A 145 4.29 -7.77 17.47
N LEU A 146 3.20 -7.00 17.69
CA LEU A 146 3.00 -6.21 18.89
C LEU A 146 1.84 -6.77 19.74
N VAL A 147 1.86 -6.46 21.03
CA VAL A 147 0.78 -6.77 21.96
C VAL A 147 -0.16 -5.55 22.07
N ILE A 148 -1.21 -5.52 21.26
CA ILE A 148 -2.15 -4.40 21.19
C ILE A 148 -3.59 -4.91 21.37
N PRO A 149 -4.25 -4.64 22.51
CA PRO A 149 -5.64 -5.03 22.73
C PRO A 149 -6.60 -4.38 21.73
N GLY A 150 -7.66 -5.09 21.37
CA GLY A 150 -8.71 -4.60 20.49
C GLY A 150 -8.37 -4.63 18.99
N PHE A 151 -7.25 -5.21 18.59
CA PHE A 151 -6.83 -5.31 17.18
C PHE A 151 -6.86 -6.72 16.60
N THR A 152 -7.53 -7.68 17.25
CA THR A 152 -7.52 -9.10 16.83
C THR A 152 -7.88 -9.29 15.35
N HIS A 153 -8.98 -8.72 14.89
CA HIS A 153 -9.43 -8.83 13.49
C HIS A 153 -8.50 -8.07 12.52
N TYR A 154 -7.99 -6.90 12.95
CA TYR A 154 -7.01 -6.13 12.18
C TYR A 154 -5.69 -6.91 12.02
N ILE A 155 -5.13 -7.41 13.12
CA ILE A 155 -3.89 -8.22 13.10
C ILE A 155 -4.09 -9.45 12.21
N ALA A 156 -5.23 -10.16 12.34
CA ALA A 156 -5.54 -11.30 11.49
C ALA A 156 -5.54 -10.92 9.99
N SER A 157 -6.15 -9.78 9.63
CA SER A 157 -6.15 -9.29 8.26
C SER A 157 -4.75 -8.93 7.76
N LYS A 158 -3.90 -8.30 8.60
CA LYS A 158 -2.53 -7.92 8.23
C LYS A 158 -1.56 -9.11 8.19
N MET A 159 -1.81 -10.16 8.98
CA MET A 159 -1.12 -11.46 8.83
C MET A 159 -1.53 -12.15 7.52
N ALA A 160 -2.81 -12.08 7.12
CA ALA A 160 -3.26 -12.60 5.83
C ALA A 160 -2.53 -11.91 4.66
N VAL A 161 -2.26 -10.60 4.74
CA VAL A 161 -1.45 -9.86 3.75
C VAL A 161 -0.03 -10.44 3.64
N ILE A 162 0.60 -10.82 4.76
CA ILE A 162 1.93 -11.45 4.74
C ILE A 162 1.85 -12.82 4.05
N GLY A 163 0.83 -13.62 4.34
CA GLY A 163 0.59 -14.89 3.68
C GLY A 163 0.38 -14.73 2.17
N LEU A 164 -0.47 -13.78 1.77
CA LEU A 164 -0.72 -13.44 0.35
C LEU A 164 0.57 -13.00 -0.34
N THR A 165 1.38 -12.15 0.30
CA THR A 165 2.67 -11.69 -0.23
C THR A 165 3.60 -12.85 -0.53
N ARG A 166 3.74 -13.81 0.40
CA ARG A 166 4.62 -14.98 0.25
C ARG A 166 4.12 -15.95 -0.84
N GLY A 167 2.81 -16.20 -0.89
CA GLY A 167 2.20 -17.03 -1.92
C GLY A 167 2.42 -16.47 -3.32
N LEU A 168 2.04 -15.20 -3.53
CA LEU A 168 2.21 -14.52 -4.81
C LEU A 168 3.69 -14.40 -5.22
N ALA A 169 4.60 -14.16 -4.28
CA ALA A 169 6.03 -14.10 -4.56
C ALA A 169 6.54 -15.40 -5.20
N THR A 170 6.07 -16.54 -4.70
CA THR A 170 6.44 -17.87 -5.25
C THR A 170 5.85 -18.10 -6.64
N GLU A 171 4.56 -17.76 -6.81
CA GLU A 171 3.85 -18.03 -8.08
C GLU A 171 4.29 -17.10 -9.21
N LEU A 172 4.69 -15.87 -8.91
CA LEU A 172 4.92 -14.82 -9.90
C LEU A 172 6.39 -14.61 -10.26
N ALA A 173 7.34 -15.18 -9.51
CA ALA A 173 8.77 -15.02 -9.75
C ALA A 173 9.20 -15.40 -11.18
N GLY A 174 8.63 -16.48 -11.74
CA GLY A 174 8.90 -16.94 -13.11
C GLY A 174 8.45 -15.95 -14.20
N HIS A 175 7.68 -14.93 -13.85
CA HIS A 175 7.23 -13.86 -14.75
C HIS A 175 8.02 -12.54 -14.57
N GLY A 176 9.13 -12.55 -13.82
CA GLY A 176 9.90 -11.33 -13.53
C GLY A 176 9.20 -10.37 -12.56
N ILE A 177 8.23 -10.87 -11.78
CA ILE A 177 7.43 -10.08 -10.84
C ILE A 177 7.90 -10.38 -9.42
N THR A 178 8.20 -9.33 -8.64
CA THR A 178 8.46 -9.44 -7.20
C THR A 178 7.27 -8.95 -6.40
N VAL A 179 7.02 -9.58 -5.24
CA VAL A 179 5.95 -9.22 -4.32
C VAL A 179 6.52 -9.12 -2.92
N ASN A 180 6.45 -7.93 -2.32
CA ASN A 180 6.96 -7.67 -0.98
C ASN A 180 5.95 -6.89 -0.15
N ALA A 181 6.15 -6.85 1.16
CA ALA A 181 5.31 -6.10 2.08
C ALA A 181 6.11 -5.06 2.87
N VAL A 182 5.45 -3.94 3.20
CA VAL A 182 5.96 -2.92 4.13
C VAL A 182 5.06 -2.90 5.36
N ALA A 183 5.68 -2.91 6.54
CA ALA A 183 5.03 -2.92 7.86
C ALA A 183 5.36 -1.61 8.60
N PRO A 184 4.52 -0.57 8.51
CA PRO A 184 4.69 0.67 9.26
C PRO A 184 4.33 0.52 10.73
N SER A 185 4.81 1.45 11.56
CA SER A 185 4.31 1.76 12.89
C SER A 185 3.09 2.71 12.82
N LEU A 186 2.80 3.41 13.93
CA LEU A 186 1.80 4.48 13.96
C LEU A 186 2.29 5.68 13.15
N VAL A 187 1.77 5.84 11.96
CA VAL A 187 2.10 6.97 11.06
C VAL A 187 1.14 8.12 11.30
N ARG A 188 1.65 9.34 11.44
CA ARG A 188 0.81 10.54 11.55
C ARG A 188 0.17 10.87 10.22
N THR A 189 -1.14 10.74 10.16
CA THR A 189 -2.00 11.08 9.01
C THR A 189 -3.29 11.71 9.54
N ALA A 190 -4.06 12.39 8.71
CA ALA A 190 -5.37 12.93 9.13
C ALA A 190 -6.28 11.87 9.76
N THR A 191 -6.23 10.63 9.26
CA THR A 191 -7.03 9.51 9.78
C THR A 191 -6.54 9.07 11.17
N THR A 192 -5.23 8.95 11.39
CA THR A 192 -4.68 8.52 12.69
C THR A 192 -4.79 9.62 13.74
N GLU A 193 -4.74 10.90 13.34
CA GLU A 193 -4.93 12.05 14.24
C GLU A 193 -6.38 12.19 14.74
N ALA A 194 -7.35 11.59 14.07
CA ALA A 194 -8.72 11.48 14.59
C ALA A 194 -8.86 10.49 15.77
N GLY A 195 -7.85 9.66 16.01
CA GLY A 195 -7.76 8.73 17.13
C GLY A 195 -7.18 9.36 18.40
N PRO A 196 -6.96 8.56 19.47
CA PRO A 196 -6.43 9.06 20.73
C PRO A 196 -5.01 9.63 20.58
N ALA A 197 -4.86 10.94 20.87
CA ALA A 197 -3.59 11.65 20.72
C ALA A 197 -2.45 11.06 21.56
N VAL A 198 -2.76 10.40 22.70
CA VAL A 198 -1.78 9.77 23.59
C VAL A 198 -0.89 8.74 22.89
N PHE A 199 -1.36 8.11 21.83
CA PHE A 199 -0.53 7.14 21.10
C PHE A 199 0.66 7.81 20.38
N PHE A 200 0.54 9.07 19.99
CA PHE A 200 1.65 9.82 19.42
C PHE A 200 2.72 10.23 20.43
N ASP A 201 2.42 10.17 21.72
CA ASP A 201 3.39 10.38 22.80
C ASP A 201 4.04 9.06 23.23
N VAL A 202 3.25 7.97 23.31
CA VAL A 202 3.69 6.67 23.85
C VAL A 202 4.50 5.87 22.83
N VAL A 203 4.00 5.73 21.58
CA VAL A 203 4.63 4.87 20.57
C VAL A 203 6.07 5.31 20.25
N PRO A 204 6.40 6.61 20.08
CA PRO A 204 7.78 7.03 19.88
C PRO A 204 8.73 6.65 21.02
N GLN A 205 8.24 6.55 22.27
CA GLN A 205 9.07 6.15 23.40
C GLN A 205 9.45 4.66 23.38
N MET A 206 8.66 3.84 22.69
CA MET A 206 8.93 2.42 22.52
C MET A 206 9.88 2.14 21.36
N GLN A 207 9.97 3.03 20.38
CA GLN A 207 10.84 2.90 19.21
C GLN A 207 12.31 3.18 19.54
N ALA A 208 13.25 2.69 18.73
CA ALA A 208 14.65 3.11 18.80
C ALA A 208 14.80 4.56 18.31
N ILE A 209 14.13 4.92 17.22
CA ILE A 209 14.06 6.29 16.69
C ILE A 209 12.93 7.03 17.42
N LYS A 210 13.28 7.95 18.33
CA LYS A 210 12.35 8.60 19.28
C LYS A 210 11.57 9.77 18.66
N ARG A 211 10.85 9.51 17.59
CA ARG A 211 9.93 10.49 16.99
C ARG A 211 8.73 9.82 16.33
N VAL A 212 7.68 10.57 16.12
CA VAL A 212 6.50 10.12 15.36
C VAL A 212 6.90 9.80 13.93
N GLN A 213 6.42 8.68 13.41
CA GLN A 213 6.58 8.30 12.02
C GLN A 213 5.68 9.16 11.12
N LEU A 214 6.25 9.65 10.02
CA LEU A 214 5.54 10.41 8.99
C LEU A 214 5.40 9.57 7.72
N PRO A 215 4.43 9.85 6.84
CA PRO A 215 4.28 9.14 5.56
C PRO A 215 5.57 9.09 4.73
N ASP A 216 6.36 10.17 4.72
CA ASP A 216 7.62 10.26 3.98
C ASP A 216 8.68 9.26 4.45
N ASP A 217 8.65 8.82 5.70
CA ASP A 217 9.57 7.80 6.24
C ASP A 217 9.42 6.44 5.55
N LEU A 218 8.27 6.19 4.94
CA LEU A 218 7.96 4.94 4.25
C LEU A 218 8.31 4.98 2.75
N THR A 219 8.36 6.19 2.16
CA THR A 219 8.45 6.34 0.71
C THR A 219 9.75 5.78 0.13
N GLY A 220 10.85 5.88 0.87
CA GLY A 220 12.16 5.35 0.44
C GLY A 220 12.16 3.84 0.28
N THR A 221 11.66 3.11 1.27
CA THR A 221 11.56 1.65 1.21
C THR A 221 10.59 1.20 0.12
N MET A 222 9.43 1.84 0.02
CA MET A 222 8.45 1.53 -1.04
C MET A 222 9.07 1.73 -2.43
N SER A 223 9.69 2.89 -2.68
CA SER A 223 10.31 3.18 -3.97
C SER A 223 11.45 2.22 -4.31
N PHE A 224 12.27 1.84 -3.33
CA PHE A 224 13.29 0.82 -3.50
C PHE A 224 12.68 -0.53 -3.92
N LEU A 225 11.67 -1.01 -3.20
CA LEU A 225 11.00 -2.29 -3.49
C LEU A 225 10.27 -2.29 -4.85
N ALA A 226 9.83 -1.12 -5.31
CA ALA A 226 9.18 -0.93 -6.59
C ALA A 226 10.16 -0.76 -7.77
N SER A 227 11.48 -0.88 -7.56
CA SER A 227 12.53 -0.60 -8.55
C SER A 227 13.27 -1.85 -9.02
N ASP A 228 14.21 -1.66 -9.95
CA ASP A 228 15.13 -2.70 -10.40
C ASP A 228 16.20 -3.05 -9.34
N ASP A 229 16.48 -2.14 -8.39
CA ASP A 229 17.42 -2.37 -7.29
C ASP A 229 16.95 -3.52 -6.36
N ALA A 230 15.64 -3.81 -6.34
CA ALA A 230 15.03 -4.89 -5.55
C ALA A 230 14.73 -6.16 -6.39
N ALA A 231 15.37 -6.34 -7.56
CA ALA A 231 15.05 -7.44 -8.48
C ALA A 231 15.26 -8.84 -7.88
N PHE A 232 16.07 -8.99 -6.84
CA PHE A 232 16.34 -10.26 -6.17
C PHE A 232 15.71 -10.34 -4.76
N ILE A 233 14.72 -9.46 -4.48
CA ILE A 233 13.98 -9.40 -3.21
C ILE A 233 12.52 -9.70 -3.49
N THR A 234 12.01 -10.82 -2.97
CA THR A 234 10.60 -11.20 -3.08
C THR A 234 10.15 -12.01 -1.86
N GLY A 235 8.86 -11.92 -1.51
CA GLY A 235 8.26 -12.64 -0.38
C GLY A 235 8.64 -12.05 1.01
N GLN A 236 9.30 -10.88 1.06
CA GLN A 236 9.80 -10.30 2.28
C GLN A 236 8.83 -9.29 2.88
N THR A 237 8.90 -9.15 4.21
CA THR A 237 8.20 -8.11 4.97
C THR A 237 9.24 -7.17 5.58
N PHE A 238 9.17 -5.89 5.22
CA PHE A 238 10.08 -4.86 5.70
C PHE A 238 9.39 -4.04 6.80
N PHE A 239 9.86 -4.20 8.03
CA PHE A 239 9.44 -3.35 9.13
C PHE A 239 10.10 -1.97 9.00
N VAL A 240 9.28 -0.95 8.79
CA VAL A 240 9.71 0.45 8.74
C VAL A 240 8.99 1.16 9.89
N ASP A 241 9.49 0.99 11.10
CA ASP A 241 8.79 1.31 12.34
C ASP A 241 9.68 1.98 13.41
N GLY A 242 10.83 2.50 12.98
CA GLY A 242 11.78 3.13 13.90
C GLY A 242 12.47 2.18 14.87
N GLY A 243 12.47 0.87 14.57
CA GLY A 243 13.07 -0.17 15.39
C GLY A 243 12.23 -0.53 16.63
N LEU A 244 10.89 -0.44 16.49
CA LEU A 244 9.95 -0.91 17.51
C LEU A 244 9.89 -2.43 17.53
N VAL A 245 9.75 -3.07 16.37
CA VAL A 245 9.87 -4.52 16.19
C VAL A 245 11.27 -4.85 15.70
N ARG A 246 11.83 -5.96 16.24
CA ARG A 246 13.13 -6.51 15.84
C ARG A 246 12.94 -8.00 15.66
N SER A 247 12.89 -8.45 14.43
CA SER A 247 12.82 -9.87 14.03
C SER A 247 14.19 -10.39 13.59
#